data_94f5bdc1059fa30fbf1c8a33fd27d654
#
_entry.id   94f5bdc1059fa30fbf1c8a33fd27d654
#
_cell.length_a   1.000
_cell.length_b   1.000
_cell.length_c   1.000
_cell.angle_alpha   90.00
_cell.angle_beta   90.00
_cell.angle_gamma   90.00
#
_symmetry.space_group_name_H-M   'P 1'
#
loop_
_entity.id
_entity.type
_entity.pdbx_description
1 polymer ?
#
loop_
_entity_poly.entity_id
_entity_poly.type
_entity_poly.pdbx_seq_one_letter_code
_entity_poly.pdbx_strand_id
1 'polypeptide(L)'
;MDLVHHSDINKNLYILPGGTVPPNPTELLARDGLEKAVEILRKNFDYVILDTAPVGMVTDTLLIGRVADLSVYVCRADYTRKTEFTLINELAENNKLPNLCIVINGLDLQKKKYGYYYGYGKYGKYYGYGKHYG
;
A
#
# COMPACT_ATOMS: atom_id res chain seq x y z
N MET A 1 19.11 14.30 -3.66
CA MET A 1 19.05 12.83 -3.87
C MET A 1 19.95 12.05 -2.90
N ASP A 2 20.74 12.71 -2.08
CA ASP A 2 21.74 12.10 -1.19
C ASP A 2 21.16 11.21 -0.07
N LEU A 3 19.85 11.30 0.17
CA LEU A 3 19.13 10.50 1.18
C LEU A 3 18.50 9.22 0.61
N VAL A 4 18.51 9.06 -0.72
CA VAL A 4 17.95 7.88 -1.39
C VAL A 4 19.06 6.85 -1.58
N HIS A 5 18.87 5.67 -1.03
CA HIS A 5 19.85 4.59 -1.07
C HIS A 5 19.44 3.52 -2.07
N HIS A 6 20.38 3.07 -2.88
CA HIS A 6 20.17 1.92 -3.76
C HIS A 6 20.08 0.63 -2.92
N SER A 7 19.15 -0.25 -3.23
CA SER A 7 18.99 -1.52 -2.54
C SER A 7 19.92 -2.59 -3.12
N ASP A 8 20.56 -3.37 -2.26
CA ASP A 8 21.38 -4.53 -2.66
C ASP A 8 20.54 -5.72 -3.16
N ILE A 9 19.22 -5.70 -2.89
CA ILE A 9 18.31 -6.78 -3.26
C ILE A 9 17.92 -6.72 -4.74
N ASN A 10 17.72 -5.51 -5.27
CA ASN A 10 17.28 -5.32 -6.65
C ASN A 10 17.84 -4.01 -7.21
N LYS A 11 18.45 -4.07 -8.39
CA LYS A 11 19.08 -2.92 -9.07
C LYS A 11 18.12 -1.76 -9.40
N ASN A 12 16.82 -2.01 -9.44
CA ASN A 12 15.80 -1.02 -9.74
C ASN A 12 15.08 -0.54 -8.46
N LEU A 13 15.49 -1.02 -7.27
CA LEU A 13 14.87 -0.66 -6.01
C LEU A 13 15.74 0.37 -5.28
N TYR A 14 15.10 1.46 -4.88
CA TYR A 14 15.69 2.52 -4.08
C TYR A 14 14.86 2.71 -2.81
N ILE A 15 15.52 3.07 -1.73
CA ILE A 15 14.90 3.22 -0.41
C ILE A 15 15.22 4.62 0.13
N LEU A 16 14.19 5.34 0.54
CA LEU A 16 14.29 6.59 1.29
C LEU A 16 13.78 6.33 2.71
N PRO A 17 14.67 6.12 3.69
CA PRO A 17 14.25 5.87 5.07
C PRO A 17 13.70 7.14 5.74
N GLY A 18 12.78 6.95 6.70
CA GLY A 18 12.14 8.06 7.42
C GLY A 18 13.07 8.88 8.31
N GLY A 19 14.27 8.39 8.61
CA GLY A 19 15.22 9.07 9.47
C GLY A 19 14.78 9.17 10.93
N THR A 20 15.31 10.15 11.64
CA THR A 20 14.95 10.41 13.04
C THR A 20 13.55 11.02 13.14
N VAL A 21 12.73 10.49 14.02
CA VAL A 21 11.38 11.01 14.24
C VAL A 21 11.46 12.42 14.84
N PRO A 22 10.93 13.45 14.16
CA PRO A 22 10.93 14.81 14.67
C PRO A 22 9.90 14.99 15.80
N PRO A 23 9.99 16.03 16.62
CA PRO A 23 9.05 16.27 17.71
C PRO A 23 7.62 16.63 17.22
N ASN A 24 7.48 17.08 15.97
CA ASN A 24 6.21 17.53 15.38
C ASN A 24 5.98 16.93 13.96
N PRO A 25 5.88 15.60 13.83
CA PRO A 25 5.79 14.95 12.53
C PRO A 25 4.54 15.36 11.73
N THR A 26 3.38 15.44 12.36
CA THR A 26 2.12 15.85 11.73
C THR A 26 2.19 17.24 11.12
N GLU A 27 2.82 18.20 11.82
CA GLU A 27 3.00 19.57 11.32
C GLU A 27 3.91 19.59 10.08
N LEU A 28 4.99 18.82 10.09
CA LEU A 28 5.91 18.72 8.96
C LEU A 28 5.25 18.09 7.74
N LEU A 29 4.45 17.06 7.95
CA LEU A 29 3.68 16.41 6.87
C LEU A 29 2.60 17.34 6.30
N ALA A 30 2.07 18.27 7.10
CA ALA A 30 1.08 19.24 6.65
C ALA A 30 1.66 20.39 5.80
N ARG A 31 2.98 20.55 5.76
CA ARG A 31 3.65 21.60 4.98
C ARG A 31 3.90 21.15 3.53
N ASP A 32 4.18 22.10 2.64
CA ASP A 32 4.48 21.89 1.22
C ASP A 32 5.78 21.08 0.96
N GLY A 33 6.54 20.77 2.01
CA GLY A 33 7.78 19.98 1.90
C GLY A 33 7.54 18.55 1.37
N LEU A 34 6.42 17.94 1.78
CA LEU A 34 6.06 16.60 1.33
C LEU A 34 5.74 16.58 -0.18
N GLU A 35 4.95 17.55 -0.67
CA GLU A 35 4.61 17.66 -2.08
C GLU A 35 5.84 17.85 -2.94
N LYS A 36 6.73 18.78 -2.54
CA LYS A 36 7.99 19.05 -3.25
C LYS A 36 8.88 17.82 -3.30
N ALA A 37 8.97 17.07 -2.20
CA ALA A 37 9.75 15.84 -2.15
C ALA A 37 9.17 14.77 -3.11
N VAL A 38 7.85 14.54 -3.08
CA VAL A 38 7.19 13.59 -3.96
C VAL A 38 7.28 14.01 -5.43
N GLU A 39 7.17 15.29 -5.76
CA GLU A 39 7.38 15.79 -7.12
C GLU A 39 8.79 15.51 -7.66
N ILE A 40 9.81 15.64 -6.80
CA ILE A 40 11.19 15.30 -7.18
C ILE A 40 11.31 13.80 -7.43
N LEU A 41 10.72 12.97 -6.56
CA LEU A 41 10.74 11.51 -6.71
C LEU A 41 10.01 11.07 -7.99
N ARG A 42 8.85 11.63 -8.29
CA ARG A 42 8.08 11.35 -9.53
C ARG A 42 8.86 11.63 -10.81
N LYS A 43 9.77 12.59 -10.82
CA LYS A 43 10.62 12.89 -11.98
C LYS A 43 11.77 11.89 -12.19
N ASN A 44 12.08 11.10 -11.17
CA ASN A 44 13.26 10.21 -11.17
C ASN A 44 12.90 8.74 -11.10
N PHE A 45 11.66 8.38 -10.74
CA PHE A 45 11.21 7.00 -10.55
C PHE A 45 9.87 6.76 -11.24
N ASP A 46 9.69 5.58 -11.82
CA ASP A 46 8.44 5.15 -12.44
C ASP A 46 7.33 4.95 -11.40
N TYR A 47 7.71 4.46 -10.22
CA TYR A 47 6.82 4.21 -9.09
C TYR A 47 7.42 4.75 -7.80
N VAL A 48 6.60 5.44 -7.00
CA VAL A 48 6.94 5.90 -5.64
C VAL A 48 5.96 5.25 -4.69
N ILE A 49 6.46 4.38 -3.81
CA ILE A 49 5.66 3.68 -2.81
C ILE A 49 5.87 4.35 -1.46
N LEU A 50 4.79 4.84 -0.85
CA LEU A 50 4.77 5.45 0.47
C LEU A 50 4.28 4.40 1.47
N ASP A 51 5.19 3.86 2.30
CA ASP A 51 4.83 2.94 3.39
C ASP A 51 4.42 3.75 4.61
N THR A 52 3.24 3.48 5.14
CA THR A 52 2.61 4.29 6.19
C THR A 52 2.11 3.45 7.36
N ALA A 53 1.95 4.09 8.51
CA ALA A 53 1.25 3.49 9.64
C ALA A 53 -0.23 3.20 9.30
N PRO A 54 -0.90 2.28 10.02
CA PRO A 54 -2.31 1.98 9.81
C PRO A 54 -3.19 3.23 9.96
N VAL A 55 -4.02 3.50 8.96
CA VAL A 55 -4.85 4.73 8.88
C VAL A 55 -5.84 4.89 10.06
N GLY A 56 -6.24 3.80 10.69
CA GLY A 56 -7.13 3.85 11.87
C GLY A 56 -6.43 4.28 13.17
N MET A 57 -5.10 4.37 13.18
CA MET A 57 -4.33 4.67 14.39
C MET A 57 -3.76 6.10 14.40
N VAL A 58 -3.44 6.65 13.22
CA VAL A 58 -2.78 7.96 13.10
C VAL A 58 -3.33 8.78 11.93
N THR A 59 -3.44 10.08 12.13
CA THR A 59 -3.90 11.04 11.11
C THR A 59 -2.86 11.30 10.03
N ASP A 60 -1.59 10.99 10.29
CA ASP A 60 -0.46 11.26 9.39
C ASP A 60 -0.64 10.55 8.03
N THR A 61 -1.22 9.34 8.03
CA THR A 61 -1.52 8.60 6.80
C THR A 61 -2.48 9.37 5.88
N LEU A 62 -3.45 10.09 6.42
CA LEU A 62 -4.35 10.92 5.63
C LEU A 62 -3.63 12.13 5.01
N LEU A 63 -2.68 12.72 5.77
CA LEU A 63 -1.85 13.81 5.26
C LEU A 63 -0.92 13.32 4.13
N ILE A 64 -0.35 12.13 4.28
CA ILE A 64 0.47 11.50 3.24
C ILE A 64 -0.40 11.15 2.01
N GLY A 65 -1.63 10.68 2.22
CA GLY A 65 -2.55 10.34 1.15
C GLY A 65 -2.80 11.44 0.13
N ARG A 66 -2.74 12.73 0.54
CA ARG A 66 -2.97 13.88 -0.36
C ARG A 66 -1.97 14.00 -1.53
N VAL A 67 -0.79 13.41 -1.42
CA VAL A 67 0.24 13.41 -2.47
C VAL A 67 0.28 12.11 -3.27
N ALA A 68 -0.57 11.13 -2.94
CA ALA A 68 -0.65 9.86 -3.63
C ALA A 68 -1.63 9.90 -4.82
N ASP A 69 -1.39 9.08 -5.82
CA ASP A 69 -2.33 8.88 -6.94
C ASP A 69 -3.30 7.75 -6.66
N LEU A 70 -2.87 6.77 -5.86
CA LEU A 70 -3.58 5.56 -5.51
C LEU A 70 -3.31 5.21 -4.05
N SER A 71 -4.32 4.76 -3.34
CA SER A 71 -4.20 4.25 -1.98
C SER A 71 -4.53 2.77 -1.93
N VAL A 72 -3.64 1.97 -1.34
CA VAL A 72 -3.81 0.53 -1.18
C VAL A 72 -4.07 0.21 0.29
N TYR A 73 -5.30 -0.19 0.62
CA TYR A 73 -5.63 -0.67 1.95
C TYR A 73 -5.35 -2.16 2.03
N VAL A 74 -4.38 -2.55 2.85
CA VAL A 74 -3.99 -3.95 3.00
C VAL A 74 -4.80 -4.60 4.11
N CYS A 75 -5.66 -5.55 3.74
CA CYS A 75 -6.36 -6.44 4.67
C CYS A 75 -5.61 -7.77 4.80
N ARG A 76 -5.63 -8.38 5.97
CA ARG A 76 -5.09 -9.72 6.18
C ARG A 76 -6.22 -10.72 6.36
N ALA A 77 -6.21 -11.79 5.53
CA ALA A 77 -7.17 -12.88 5.64
C ALA A 77 -7.14 -13.50 7.03
N ASP A 78 -8.31 -13.88 7.54
CA ASP A 78 -8.51 -14.47 8.87
C ASP A 78 -8.05 -13.59 10.06
N TYR A 79 -7.65 -12.33 9.81
CA TYR A 79 -7.21 -11.39 10.83
C TYR A 79 -8.01 -10.07 10.81
N THR A 80 -8.11 -9.41 9.65
CA THR A 80 -8.85 -8.14 9.51
C THR A 80 -10.33 -8.38 9.78
N ARG A 81 -10.89 -7.67 10.76
CA ARG A 81 -12.28 -7.83 11.21
C ARG A 81 -13.24 -7.21 10.20
N LYS A 82 -14.43 -7.79 10.07
CA LYS A 82 -15.49 -7.22 9.21
C LYS A 82 -15.89 -5.80 9.61
N THR A 83 -15.79 -5.44 10.89
CA THR A 83 -16.08 -4.10 11.40
C THR A 83 -15.09 -3.05 10.89
N GLU A 84 -13.87 -3.44 10.50
CA GLU A 84 -12.90 -2.50 9.93
C GLU A 84 -13.29 -2.05 8.52
N PHE A 85 -14.15 -2.81 7.82
CA PHE A 85 -14.71 -2.39 6.53
C PHE A 85 -15.64 -1.16 6.63
N THR A 86 -16.20 -0.87 7.80
CA THR A 86 -16.91 0.39 8.03
C THR A 86 -15.97 1.58 7.84
N LEU A 87 -14.78 1.53 8.46
CA LEU A 87 -13.76 2.57 8.27
C LEU A 87 -13.33 2.68 6.80
N ILE A 88 -13.12 1.55 6.12
CA ILE A 88 -12.72 1.54 4.71
C ILE A 88 -13.78 2.21 3.84
N ASN A 89 -15.06 1.91 4.08
CA ASN A 89 -16.17 2.53 3.36
C ASN A 89 -16.24 4.04 3.64
N GLU A 90 -16.12 4.46 4.90
CA GLU A 90 -16.08 5.88 5.27
C GLU A 90 -14.93 6.64 4.59
N LEU A 91 -13.75 6.03 4.50
CA LEU A 91 -12.59 6.60 3.81
C LEU A 91 -12.85 6.76 2.31
N ALA A 92 -13.52 5.79 1.69
CA ALA A 92 -13.85 5.81 0.27
C ALA A 92 -14.96 6.82 -0.03
N GLU A 93 -16.09 6.76 0.69
CA GLU A 93 -17.26 7.62 0.50
C GLU A 93 -16.93 9.11 0.72
N ASN A 94 -16.08 9.40 1.71
CA ASN A 94 -15.65 10.76 2.02
C ASN A 94 -14.43 11.22 1.22
N ASN A 95 -13.96 10.43 0.26
CA ASN A 95 -12.76 10.72 -0.54
C ASN A 95 -11.53 11.11 0.31
N LYS A 96 -11.34 10.45 1.47
CA LYS A 96 -10.23 10.74 2.39
C LYS A 96 -8.89 10.24 1.88
N LEU A 97 -8.92 9.22 1.03
CA LEU A 97 -7.76 8.65 0.36
C LEU A 97 -8.03 8.54 -1.14
N PRO A 98 -7.08 8.94 -2.00
CA PRO A 98 -7.30 8.95 -3.45
C PRO A 98 -7.37 7.52 -4.00
N ASN A 99 -8.32 7.26 -4.88
CA ASN A 99 -8.45 6.00 -5.63
C ASN A 99 -8.25 4.75 -4.77
N LEU A 100 -8.95 4.71 -3.62
CA LEU A 100 -8.77 3.66 -2.62
C LEU A 100 -9.12 2.27 -3.18
N CYS A 101 -8.18 1.35 -3.12
CA CYS A 101 -8.38 -0.06 -3.42
C CYS A 101 -7.99 -0.96 -2.24
N ILE A 102 -8.45 -2.20 -2.26
CA ILE A 102 -8.20 -3.17 -1.20
C ILE A 102 -7.36 -4.32 -1.75
N VAL A 103 -6.33 -4.69 -1.01
CA VAL A 103 -5.54 -5.91 -1.24
C VAL A 103 -5.72 -6.84 -0.04
N ILE A 104 -6.04 -8.10 -0.30
CA ILE A 104 -6.14 -9.13 0.74
C ILE A 104 -4.86 -9.96 0.72
N ASN A 105 -4.09 -9.83 1.79
CA ASN A 105 -2.85 -10.57 2.00
C ASN A 105 -3.08 -11.82 2.89
N GLY A 106 -2.18 -12.78 2.84
CA GLY A 106 -2.20 -13.97 3.71
C GLY A 106 -3.32 -14.96 3.38
N LEU A 107 -3.76 -15.03 2.13
CA LEU A 107 -4.72 -16.04 1.68
C LEU A 107 -4.10 -17.44 1.72
N ASP A 108 -4.76 -18.35 2.44
CA ASP A 108 -4.43 -19.78 2.41
C ASP A 108 -5.18 -20.44 1.25
N LEU A 109 -4.50 -20.61 0.13
CA LEU A 109 -5.06 -21.21 -1.09
C LEU A 109 -5.41 -22.69 -0.95
N GLN A 110 -4.92 -23.38 0.09
CA GLN A 110 -5.27 -24.77 0.36
C GLN A 110 -6.63 -24.90 1.07
N LYS A 111 -7.10 -23.84 1.72
CA LYS A 111 -8.45 -23.84 2.29
C LYS A 111 -9.45 -23.81 1.14
N LYS A 112 -10.25 -24.90 0.98
CA LYS A 112 -11.31 -25.05 -0.03
C LYS A 112 -12.26 -23.83 -0.12
N LYS A 113 -12.41 -23.09 0.98
CA LYS A 113 -13.23 -21.89 1.10
C LYS A 113 -12.78 -20.74 0.18
N TYR A 114 -11.48 -20.59 -0.07
CA TYR A 114 -10.94 -19.50 -0.90
C TYR A 114 -10.85 -19.87 -2.38
N GLY A 115 -10.56 -21.13 -2.72
CA GLY A 115 -10.49 -21.58 -4.11
C GLY A 115 -11.84 -21.54 -4.87
N TYR A 116 -12.95 -21.67 -4.14
CA TYR A 116 -14.30 -21.71 -4.76
C TYR A 116 -14.87 -20.30 -5.02
N TYR A 117 -14.50 -19.30 -4.23
CA TYR A 117 -15.12 -17.96 -4.29
C TYR A 117 -14.48 -17.03 -5.33
N TYR A 118 -13.22 -17.24 -5.69
CA TYR A 118 -12.46 -16.32 -6.57
C TYR A 118 -12.31 -16.81 -8.01
N GLY A 119 -12.97 -17.90 -8.42
CA GLY A 119 -13.00 -18.33 -9.82
C GLY A 119 -11.62 -18.72 -10.42
N TYR A 120 -10.55 -18.72 -9.64
CA TYR A 120 -9.21 -19.07 -10.11
C TYR A 120 -9.08 -20.50 -10.60
N GLY A 121 -9.97 -21.41 -10.15
CA GLY A 121 -9.99 -22.80 -10.61
C GLY A 121 -10.38 -22.98 -12.07
N LYS A 122 -11.07 -22.03 -12.69
CA LYS A 122 -11.54 -22.13 -14.09
C LYS A 122 -10.59 -21.44 -15.09
N TYR A 123 -9.92 -20.37 -14.68
CA TYR A 123 -8.98 -19.61 -15.52
C TYR A 123 -7.55 -20.17 -15.50
N GLY A 124 -7.11 -20.81 -14.42
CA GLY A 124 -5.79 -21.43 -14.32
C GLY A 124 -5.55 -22.55 -15.34
N LYS A 125 -6.61 -23.20 -15.83
CA LYS A 125 -6.54 -24.23 -16.89
C LYS A 125 -6.28 -23.63 -18.28
N TYR A 126 -6.62 -22.37 -18.51
CA TYR A 126 -6.48 -21.73 -19.81
C TYR A 126 -5.10 -21.11 -20.07
N TYR A 127 -4.34 -20.78 -19.00
CA TYR A 127 -3.04 -20.08 -19.15
C TYR A 127 -1.82 -20.90 -18.72
N GLY A 128 -1.95 -22.21 -18.51
CA GLY A 128 -0.79 -23.09 -18.32
C GLY A 128 0.09 -22.85 -17.08
N TYR A 129 -0.33 -22.03 -16.13
CA TYR A 129 0.41 -21.70 -14.88
C TYR A 129 0.31 -22.76 -13.77
N GLY A 130 -0.19 -23.94 -14.09
CA GLY A 130 -0.48 -25.00 -13.11
C GLY A 130 0.58 -26.10 -12.96
N LYS A 131 1.78 -25.94 -13.49
CA LYS A 131 2.81 -26.99 -13.35
C LYS A 131 4.21 -26.38 -13.26
N HIS A 132 4.60 -25.98 -12.08
CA HIS A 132 6.00 -25.93 -11.62
C HIS A 132 6.05 -25.31 -10.23
N TYR A 133 5.85 -26.16 -9.23
CA TYR A 133 6.41 -26.08 -7.88
C TYR A 133 6.10 -27.43 -7.22
N GLY A 134 6.95 -28.42 -7.51
CA GLY A 134 7.15 -29.59 -6.69
C GLY A 134 8.45 -29.37 -5.94
#